data_0b452e9971b3032db670407fd64de8b3
#
_entry.id   0b452e9971b3032db670407fd64de8b3
#
_cell.length_a   1.000
_cell.length_b   1.000
_cell.length_c   1.000
_cell.angle_alpha   90.00
_cell.angle_beta   90.00
_cell.angle_gamma   90.00
#
_symmetry.space_group_name_H-M   'P 1'
#
loop_
_entity.id
_entity.type
_entity.pdbx_description
1 polymer ?
#
loop_
_entity_poly.entity_id
_entity_poly.type
_entity_poly.pdbx_seq_one_letter_code
_entity_poly.pdbx_strand_id
1 'polypeptide(L)'
;MFKEKNYELFNGDCLEMMDKLIEQGVKVSMVLTDPPYGTTQCKWDSIVPLDKMWEQINKLTTDTTPILLFGSEPFGSLLRTSNLKNYKYDWYWDKVRGVGHLNAKKQPMKNVETISVFYKSSVFIILK
;
A
#
# COMPACT_ATOMS: atom_id res chain seq x y z
N MET A 1 -16.68 1.40 14.23
CA MET A 1 -16.83 1.95 12.87
C MET A 1 -17.40 3.35 12.93
N PHE A 2 -16.80 4.27 12.23
CA PHE A 2 -17.28 5.64 12.09
C PHE A 2 -17.73 5.83 10.64
N LYS A 3 -18.96 6.32 10.46
CA LYS A 3 -19.56 6.49 9.13
C LYS A 3 -20.14 7.88 8.97
N GLU A 4 -19.69 8.56 7.93
CA GLU A 4 -20.19 9.85 7.50
C GLU A 4 -20.80 9.75 6.10
N LYS A 5 -21.42 10.84 5.64
CA LYS A 5 -22.06 10.87 4.33
C LYS A 5 -21.15 10.47 3.17
N ASN A 6 -19.87 10.84 3.23
CA ASN A 6 -18.92 10.67 2.14
C ASN A 6 -17.76 9.71 2.46
N TYR A 7 -17.67 9.18 3.67
CA TYR A 7 -16.62 8.24 4.03
C TYR A 7 -17.03 7.36 5.21
N GLU A 8 -16.33 6.24 5.34
CA GLU A 8 -16.44 5.34 6.49
C GLU A 8 -15.03 5.11 7.05
N LEU A 9 -14.90 5.13 8.36
CA LEU A 9 -13.65 4.91 9.06
C LEU A 9 -13.76 3.64 9.90
N PHE A 10 -12.83 2.70 9.68
CA PHE A 10 -12.78 1.43 10.39
C PHE A 10 -11.57 1.41 11.31
N ASN A 11 -11.79 1.02 12.56
CA ASN A 11 -10.72 0.78 13.53
C ASN A 11 -10.63 -0.71 13.81
N GLY A 12 -9.56 -1.36 13.36
CA GLY A 12 -9.37 -2.79 13.53
C GLY A 12 -8.28 -3.33 12.63
N ASP A 13 -8.13 -4.64 12.63
CA ASP A 13 -7.21 -5.32 11.73
C ASP A 13 -7.67 -5.16 10.27
N CYS A 14 -6.75 -4.75 9.40
CA CYS A 14 -7.11 -4.44 8.01
C CYS A 14 -7.63 -5.67 7.25
N LEU A 15 -7.09 -6.85 7.51
CA LEU A 15 -7.53 -8.07 6.85
C LEU A 15 -8.96 -8.43 7.26
N GLU A 16 -9.28 -8.29 8.54
CA GLU A 16 -10.64 -8.52 9.06
C GLU A 16 -11.64 -7.50 8.51
N MET A 17 -11.25 -6.23 8.42
CA MET A 17 -12.12 -5.19 7.88
C MET A 17 -12.36 -5.39 6.39
N MET A 18 -11.33 -5.80 5.65
CA MET A 18 -11.50 -6.14 4.23
C MET A 18 -12.44 -7.33 4.03
N ASP A 19 -12.37 -8.35 4.88
CA ASP A 19 -13.29 -9.48 4.82
C ASP A 19 -14.74 -9.04 4.96
N LYS A 20 -15.01 -8.13 5.87
CA LYS A 20 -16.37 -7.58 6.05
C LYS A 20 -16.86 -6.84 4.81
N LEU A 21 -16.00 -6.05 4.19
CA LEU A 21 -16.34 -5.34 2.95
C LEU A 21 -16.57 -6.32 1.79
N ILE A 22 -15.76 -7.37 1.70
CA ILE A 22 -15.93 -8.42 0.70
C ILE A 22 -17.27 -9.11 0.85
N GLU A 23 -17.67 -9.47 2.08
CA GLU A 23 -18.97 -10.07 2.37
C GLU A 23 -20.15 -9.19 1.97
N GLN A 24 -19.98 -7.88 2.04
CA GLN A 24 -20.98 -6.91 1.62
C GLN A 24 -21.01 -6.68 0.10
N GLY A 25 -20.14 -7.32 -0.64
CA GLY A 25 -20.06 -7.16 -2.10
C GLY A 25 -19.45 -5.85 -2.56
N VAL A 26 -18.67 -5.19 -1.71
CA VAL A 26 -18.03 -3.89 -2.04
C VAL A 26 -16.95 -4.09 -3.09
N LYS A 27 -16.93 -3.20 -4.10
CA LYS A 27 -15.84 -3.06 -5.06
C LYS A 27 -15.35 -1.62 -5.02
N VAL A 28 -14.03 -1.45 -5.00
CA VAL A 28 -13.43 -0.12 -4.93
C VAL A 28 -12.79 0.26 -6.26
N SER A 29 -12.73 1.55 -6.54
CA SER A 29 -12.17 2.10 -7.78
C SER A 29 -10.68 2.40 -7.68
N MET A 30 -10.13 2.44 -6.48
CA MET A 30 -8.71 2.66 -6.22
C MET A 30 -8.36 2.11 -4.85
N VAL A 31 -7.16 1.59 -4.71
CA VAL A 31 -6.56 1.25 -3.42
C VAL A 31 -5.32 2.13 -3.25
N LEU A 32 -5.23 2.80 -2.11
CA LEU A 32 -4.04 3.57 -1.73
C LEU A 32 -3.75 3.27 -0.28
N THR A 33 -2.60 2.70 0.00
CA THR A 33 -2.25 2.34 1.37
C THR A 33 -0.75 2.47 1.63
N ASP A 34 -0.46 2.77 2.89
CA ASP A 34 0.90 2.81 3.43
C ASP A 34 1.02 1.66 4.43
N PRO A 35 1.32 0.44 3.96
CA PRO A 35 1.39 -0.72 4.84
C PRO A 35 2.61 -0.66 5.75
N PRO A 36 2.61 -1.36 6.90
CA PRO A 36 3.78 -1.42 7.75
C PRO A 36 4.93 -2.15 7.05
N TYR A 37 6.14 -1.57 7.12
CA TYR A 37 7.31 -2.08 6.40
C TYR A 37 8.10 -3.14 7.19
N GLY A 38 7.82 -3.27 8.50
CA GLY A 38 8.56 -4.18 9.38
C GLY A 38 9.99 -3.73 9.67
N THR A 39 10.29 -2.44 9.51
CA THR A 39 11.63 -1.89 9.65
C THR A 39 11.87 -1.14 10.97
N THR A 40 10.85 -0.99 11.80
CA THR A 40 10.94 -0.34 13.10
C THR A 40 10.72 -1.36 14.22
N GLN A 41 10.98 -0.94 15.47
CA GLN A 41 10.74 -1.79 16.65
C GLN A 41 9.32 -1.63 17.22
N CYS A 42 8.47 -0.83 16.58
CA CYS A 42 7.09 -0.67 17.02
C CYS A 42 6.29 -1.95 16.79
N LYS A 43 5.47 -2.34 17.78
CA LYS A 43 4.67 -3.58 17.69
C LYS A 43 3.69 -3.57 16.51
N TRP A 44 3.18 -2.41 16.12
CA TRP A 44 2.27 -2.29 15.00
C TRP A 44 2.97 -2.37 13.63
N ASP A 45 4.30 -2.27 13.61
CA ASP A 45 5.08 -2.28 12.36
C ASP A 45 5.56 -3.69 12.02
N SER A 46 4.65 -4.64 12.01
CA SER A 46 4.89 -5.99 11.50
C SER A 46 4.34 -6.11 10.09
N ILE A 47 5.08 -6.83 9.22
CA ILE A 47 4.65 -7.01 7.84
C ILE A 47 3.35 -7.82 7.82
N VAL A 48 2.33 -7.29 7.17
CA VAL A 48 1.09 -8.02 6.86
C VAL A 48 1.44 -9.15 5.88
N PRO A 49 0.93 -10.38 6.06
CA PRO A 49 1.16 -11.44 5.08
C PRO A 49 0.73 -11.01 3.68
N LEU A 50 1.69 -10.90 2.76
CA LEU A 50 1.44 -10.31 1.44
C LEU A 50 0.50 -11.17 0.59
N ASP A 51 0.58 -12.49 0.69
CA ASP A 51 -0.33 -13.40 0.00
C ASP A 51 -1.79 -13.17 0.42
N LYS A 52 -2.04 -13.02 1.71
CA LYS A 52 -3.36 -12.72 2.25
C LYS A 52 -3.85 -11.34 1.83
N MET A 53 -2.97 -10.36 1.89
CA MET A 53 -3.29 -9.00 1.46
C MET A 53 -3.73 -8.97 0.00
N TRP A 54 -2.97 -9.60 -0.89
CA TRP A 54 -3.32 -9.65 -2.31
C TRP A 54 -4.60 -10.42 -2.57
N GLU A 55 -4.83 -11.53 -1.87
CA GLU A 55 -6.06 -12.29 -1.98
C GLU A 55 -7.29 -11.42 -1.72
N GLN A 56 -7.25 -10.63 -0.65
CA GLN A 56 -8.36 -9.77 -0.27
C GLN A 56 -8.50 -8.55 -1.15
N ILE A 57 -7.38 -7.91 -1.51
CA ILE A 57 -7.39 -6.78 -2.44
C ILE A 57 -7.99 -7.20 -3.78
N ASN A 58 -7.65 -8.39 -4.27
CA ASN A 58 -8.20 -8.90 -5.52
C ASN A 58 -9.71 -9.10 -5.46
N LYS A 59 -10.24 -9.47 -4.31
CA LYS A 59 -11.70 -9.60 -4.10
C LYS A 59 -12.43 -8.27 -4.00
N LEU A 60 -11.73 -7.21 -3.59
CA LEU A 60 -12.27 -5.86 -3.45
C LEU A 60 -12.16 -5.01 -4.72
N THR A 61 -11.42 -5.47 -5.72
CA THR A 61 -11.06 -4.67 -6.89
C THR A 61 -11.56 -5.32 -8.17
N THR A 62 -11.54 -4.55 -9.25
CA THR A 62 -11.78 -5.01 -10.61
C THR A 62 -10.47 -4.98 -11.40
N ASP A 63 -10.49 -5.45 -12.65
CA ASP A 63 -9.29 -5.49 -13.48
C ASP A 63 -8.72 -4.09 -13.79
N THR A 64 -9.54 -3.06 -13.71
CA THR A 64 -9.14 -1.67 -13.99
C THR A 64 -8.88 -0.85 -12.73
N THR A 65 -8.92 -1.45 -11.55
CA THR A 65 -8.64 -0.74 -10.30
C THR A 65 -7.15 -0.57 -10.11
N PRO A 66 -6.62 0.67 -10.05
CA PRO A 66 -5.23 0.89 -9.68
C PRO A 66 -5.02 0.63 -8.19
N ILE A 67 -3.91 -0.01 -7.86
CA ILE A 67 -3.51 -0.32 -6.49
C ILE A 67 -2.16 0.32 -6.25
N LEU A 68 -2.11 1.27 -5.33
CA LEU A 68 -0.94 2.08 -5.03
C LEU A 68 -0.48 1.80 -3.61
N LEU A 69 0.74 1.28 -3.48
CA LEU A 69 1.29 0.87 -2.19
C LEU A 69 2.60 1.60 -1.94
N PHE A 70 2.66 2.33 -0.83
CA PHE A 70 3.90 2.95 -0.37
C PHE A 70 4.89 1.87 0.05
N GLY A 71 6.16 2.09 -0.22
CA GLY A 71 7.22 1.19 0.16
C GLY A 71 8.56 1.87 0.26
N SER A 72 9.45 1.23 1.02
CA SER A 72 10.85 1.60 1.13
C SER A 72 11.64 0.30 1.22
N GLU A 73 12.87 0.29 0.72
CA GLU A 73 13.66 -0.94 0.74
C GLU A 73 14.06 -1.36 2.16
N PRO A 74 14.12 -2.66 2.50
CA PRO A 74 13.95 -3.80 1.59
C PRO A 74 12.48 -4.19 1.34
N PHE A 75 11.53 -3.63 2.06
CA PHE A 75 10.10 -3.97 1.94
C PHE A 75 9.57 -3.73 0.53
N GLY A 76 9.98 -2.64 -0.12
CA GLY A 76 9.53 -2.30 -1.48
C GLY A 76 9.82 -3.42 -2.48
N SER A 77 10.99 -4.05 -2.41
CA SER A 77 11.34 -5.18 -3.27
C SER A 77 10.48 -6.41 -2.99
N LEU A 78 10.20 -6.71 -1.73
CA LEU A 78 9.30 -7.79 -1.34
C LEU A 78 7.90 -7.55 -1.87
N LEU A 79 7.43 -6.32 -1.76
CA LEU A 79 6.11 -5.91 -2.22
C LEU A 79 5.95 -6.09 -3.73
N ARG A 80 6.90 -5.57 -4.51
CA ARG A 80 6.87 -5.68 -5.98
C ARG A 80 6.94 -7.13 -6.45
N THR A 81 7.83 -7.94 -5.86
CA THR A 81 7.96 -9.35 -6.23
C THR A 81 6.78 -10.20 -5.79
N SER A 82 6.05 -9.78 -4.76
CA SER A 82 4.85 -10.51 -4.29
C SER A 82 3.71 -10.51 -5.33
N ASN A 83 3.72 -9.57 -6.27
CA ASN A 83 2.73 -9.48 -7.34
C ASN A 83 3.35 -8.93 -8.62
N LEU A 84 4.45 -9.51 -9.04
CA LEU A 84 5.23 -9.04 -10.18
C LEU A 84 4.43 -9.00 -11.47
N LYS A 85 3.50 -9.93 -11.63
CA LYS A 85 2.62 -10.02 -12.81
C LYS A 85 1.84 -8.74 -13.05
N ASN A 86 1.36 -8.09 -11.98
CA ASN A 86 0.53 -6.90 -12.07
C ASN A 86 1.27 -5.61 -11.73
N TYR A 87 2.53 -5.69 -11.33
CA TYR A 87 3.36 -4.53 -11.09
C TYR A 87 3.64 -3.80 -12.40
N LYS A 88 3.47 -2.48 -12.41
CA LYS A 88 3.63 -1.67 -13.62
C LYS A 88 4.79 -0.69 -13.52
N TYR A 89 4.79 0.17 -12.52
CA TYR A 89 5.81 1.21 -12.32
C TYR A 89 5.74 1.76 -10.91
N ASP A 90 6.75 2.58 -10.56
CA ASP A 90 6.79 3.31 -9.30
C ASP A 90 6.60 4.79 -9.54
N TRP A 91 5.89 5.45 -8.63
CA TRP A 91 5.97 6.87 -8.41
C TRP A 91 6.92 7.12 -7.24
N TYR A 92 7.51 8.28 -7.20
CA TYR A 92 8.47 8.65 -6.17
C TYR A 92 7.93 9.80 -5.35
N TRP A 93 7.87 9.58 -4.05
CA TRP A 93 7.47 10.59 -3.09
C TRP A 93 8.74 11.22 -2.52
N ASP A 94 9.03 12.47 -2.90
CA ASP A 94 10.17 13.21 -2.40
C ASP A 94 9.79 13.89 -1.09
N LYS A 95 10.38 13.43 0.00
CA LYS A 95 10.20 14.08 1.30
C LYS A 95 11.10 15.31 1.36
N VAL A 96 10.54 16.44 1.76
CA VAL A 96 11.32 17.68 1.90
C VAL A 96 12.43 17.52 2.93
N ARG A 97 12.24 16.61 3.90
CA ARG A 97 13.21 16.35 4.98
C ARG A 97 13.60 14.88 4.93
N GLY A 98 14.92 14.63 4.85
CA GLY A 98 15.46 13.27 4.91
C GLY A 98 15.24 12.62 6.27
N VAL A 99 15.19 11.28 6.29
CA VAL A 99 15.09 10.47 7.50
C VAL A 99 16.30 9.56 7.63
N GLY A 100 16.52 8.99 8.82
CA GLY A 100 17.67 8.11 9.07
C GLY A 100 18.91 8.86 9.54
N HIS A 101 18.76 10.01 10.17
CA HIS A 101 19.87 10.86 10.64
C HIS A 101 20.80 10.13 11.63
N LEU A 102 20.29 9.18 12.40
CA LEU A 102 21.11 8.42 13.36
C LEU A 102 22.16 7.54 12.65
N ASN A 103 21.92 7.18 11.40
CA ASN A 103 22.81 6.36 10.57
C ASN A 103 23.51 7.18 9.48
N ALA A 104 23.44 8.51 9.52
CA ALA A 104 23.94 9.38 8.45
C ALA A 104 25.44 9.22 8.18
N LYS A 105 26.22 8.77 9.18
CA LYS A 105 27.66 8.47 9.01
C LYS A 105 27.93 7.13 8.33
N LYS A 106 26.95 6.23 8.32
CA LYS A 106 27.09 4.87 7.75
C LYS A 106 26.40 4.75 6.40
N GLN A 107 25.35 5.50 6.18
CA GLN A 107 24.56 5.47 4.94
C GLN A 107 23.86 6.81 4.71
N PRO A 108 23.54 7.14 3.47
CA PRO A 108 22.81 8.37 3.18
C PRO A 108 21.45 8.40 3.87
N MET A 109 21.01 9.60 4.27
CA MET A 109 19.65 9.81 4.76
C MET A 109 18.66 9.60 3.62
N LYS A 110 17.52 8.99 3.95
CA LYS A 110 16.46 8.72 2.97
C LYS A 110 15.50 9.91 2.88
N ASN A 111 15.32 10.44 1.68
CA ASN A 111 14.34 11.49 1.43
C ASN A 111 13.30 11.11 0.37
N VAL A 112 13.34 9.87 -0.12
CA VAL A 112 12.41 9.38 -1.15
C VAL A 112 11.77 8.08 -0.68
N GLU A 113 10.45 7.97 -0.85
CA GLU A 113 9.71 6.72 -0.76
C GLU A 113 9.12 6.40 -2.12
N THR A 114 8.93 5.12 -2.40
CA THR A 114 8.29 4.68 -3.63
C THR A 114 6.80 4.43 -3.40
N ILE A 115 6.02 4.68 -4.43
CA ILE A 115 4.62 4.26 -4.50
C ILE A 115 4.54 3.29 -5.66
N SER A 116 4.46 2.00 -5.36
CA SER A 116 4.40 0.97 -6.39
C SER A 116 2.97 0.85 -6.90
N VAL A 117 2.83 0.88 -8.22
CA VAL A 117 1.53 0.87 -8.90
C VAL A 117 1.28 -0.49 -9.54
N PHE A 118 0.14 -1.07 -9.22
CA PHE A 118 -0.30 -2.38 -9.71
C PHE A 118 -1.68 -2.26 -10.36
N TYR A 119 -1.90 -2.94 -11.46
CA TYR A 119 -3.23 -3.15 -12.02
C TYR A 119 -3.17 -4.31 -13.03
N LYS A 120 -4.34 -4.86 -13.36
CA LYS A 120 -4.45 -5.96 -14.33
C LYS A 120 -4.62 -5.46 -15.74
N SER A 121 -5.48 -4.47 -15.94
CA SER A 121 -5.75 -3.86 -17.25
C SER A 121 -5.48 -2.37 -17.21
N SER A 122 -5.28 -1.76 -18.37
CA SER A 122 -5.00 -0.33 -18.45
C SER A 122 -6.03 0.51 -17.72
N VAL A 123 -5.54 1.47 -16.95
CA VAL A 123 -6.37 2.41 -16.20
C VAL A 123 -6.18 3.82 -16.76
N PHE A 124 -7.24 4.63 -16.68
CA PHE A 124 -7.16 6.02 -17.04
C PHE A 124 -6.79 6.85 -15.82
N ILE A 125 -5.74 7.62 -15.96
CA ILE A 125 -5.34 8.61 -14.96
C ILE A 125 -5.61 9.98 -15.56
N ILE A 126 -6.52 10.72 -14.91
CA ILE A 126 -6.81 12.10 -15.31
C ILE A 126 -5.93 13.01 -14.47
N LEU A 127 -4.95 13.61 -15.11
CA LEU A 127 -4.10 14.62 -14.50
C LEU A 127 -4.75 15.99 -14.70
N LYS A 128 -5.06 16.64 -13.60
CA LYS A 128 -5.58 18.00 -13.62
C LYS A 128 -4.52 18.98 -13.15
#